data_ef17210b0e32a7ac57179ce0bde5b009
#
_entry.id   ef17210b0e32a7ac57179ce0bde5b009
#
_cell.length_a   1.000
_cell.length_b   1.000
_cell.length_c   1.000
_cell.angle_alpha   90.00
_cell.angle_beta   90.00
_cell.angle_gamma   90.00
#
_symmetry.space_group_name_H-M   'P 1'
#
loop_
_entity.id
_entity.type
_entity.pdbx_description
1 polymer ?
#
loop_
_entity_poly.entity_id
_entity_poly.type
_entity_poly.pdbx_seq_one_letter_code
_entity_poly.pdbx_strand_id
1 'polypeptide(L)'
;EGHEYEGPAFHDCGMHYVDITRWYAGAEYKTWHSQGMRMWNYKDPWWLQCHGTFTNGVVFDITQGFVYGQLSKDQTHNSYVDIIGTKGIVRMHHDFKTAVVELRGVTKTEITELPYGGKNIDVMGKLFAESIEKGRLHPQLPTFRDSAIASEYAWKFFEDTKQHDLPAKGNLDTLEEIIQRRRTMKNGYGLLGQNKWADD
;
A
#
# COMPACT_ATOMS: atom_id res chain seq x y z
N GLU A 1 14.42 -2.54 -11.53
CA GLU A 1 14.54 -3.96 -12.00
C GLU A 1 13.88 -4.95 -11.02
N GLY A 2 13.89 -4.74 -9.69
CA GLY A 2 13.33 -5.69 -8.73
C GLY A 2 11.81 -5.86 -8.83
N HIS A 3 11.09 -4.78 -8.93
CA HIS A 3 9.61 -4.81 -8.90
C HIS A 3 8.95 -5.49 -10.11
N GLU A 4 9.62 -5.61 -11.24
CA GLU A 4 9.10 -6.36 -12.39
C GLU A 4 8.88 -7.84 -12.09
N TYR A 5 9.61 -8.39 -11.11
CA TYR A 5 9.51 -9.78 -10.69
C TYR A 5 8.56 -9.99 -9.51
N GLU A 6 8.18 -8.92 -8.82
CA GLU A 6 7.29 -8.96 -7.65
C GLU A 6 5.81 -8.91 -8.04
N GLY A 7 5.52 -8.56 -9.28
CA GLY A 7 4.15 -8.47 -9.81
C GLY A 7 3.59 -7.06 -9.81
N PRO A 8 2.34 -6.91 -10.23
CA PRO A 8 1.67 -5.61 -10.28
C PRO A 8 1.49 -5.00 -8.90
N ALA A 9 1.34 -3.67 -8.83
CA ALA A 9 1.33 -2.92 -7.59
C ALA A 9 0.32 -3.42 -6.54
N PHE A 10 -0.90 -3.82 -6.95
CA PHE A 10 -1.86 -4.40 -6.01
C PHE A 10 -1.46 -5.79 -5.52
N HIS A 11 -0.67 -6.52 -6.27
CA HIS A 11 -0.24 -7.86 -5.90
C HIS A 11 1.02 -7.87 -5.04
N ASP A 12 1.87 -6.89 -5.20
CA ASP A 12 3.02 -6.65 -4.34
C ASP A 12 2.59 -5.97 -3.02
N CYS A 13 2.88 -4.70 -2.83
CA CYS A 13 2.57 -3.98 -1.60
C CYS A 13 1.09 -3.65 -1.43
N GLY A 14 0.35 -3.49 -2.53
CA GLY A 14 -1.07 -3.14 -2.52
C GLY A 14 -1.96 -4.18 -1.85
N MET A 15 -1.55 -5.44 -1.84
CA MET A 15 -2.26 -6.51 -1.15
C MET A 15 -2.47 -6.22 0.34
N HIS A 16 -1.52 -5.56 1.00
CA HIS A 16 -1.67 -5.16 2.40
C HIS A 16 -2.83 -4.19 2.61
N TYR A 17 -3.04 -3.25 1.68
CA TYR A 17 -4.15 -2.29 1.75
C TYR A 17 -5.48 -2.95 1.41
N VAL A 18 -5.50 -3.90 0.51
CA VAL A 18 -6.69 -4.72 0.22
C VAL A 18 -7.10 -5.51 1.46
N ASP A 19 -6.16 -6.15 2.15
CA ASP A 19 -6.44 -6.92 3.36
C ASP A 19 -6.90 -6.04 4.52
N ILE A 20 -6.14 -4.99 4.84
CA ILE A 20 -6.46 -4.12 5.98
C ILE A 20 -7.79 -3.38 5.82
N THR A 21 -8.12 -2.97 4.59
CA THR A 21 -9.40 -2.30 4.31
C THR A 21 -10.57 -3.24 4.52
N ARG A 22 -10.45 -4.50 4.09
CA ARG A 22 -11.41 -5.56 4.35
C ARG A 22 -11.57 -5.82 5.85
N TRP A 23 -10.46 -5.85 6.59
CA TRP A 23 -10.47 -6.03 8.04
C TRP A 23 -11.17 -4.87 8.77
N TYR A 24 -10.90 -3.63 8.40
CA TYR A 24 -11.57 -2.46 8.97
C TYR A 24 -13.07 -2.42 8.65
N ALA A 25 -13.45 -2.80 7.44
CA ALA A 25 -14.86 -2.86 7.05
C ALA A 25 -15.62 -3.99 7.76
N GLY A 26 -14.93 -5.04 8.20
CA GLY A 26 -15.56 -6.25 8.76
C GLY A 26 -16.50 -6.94 7.78
N ALA A 27 -16.22 -6.85 6.48
CA ALA A 27 -17.09 -7.33 5.41
C ALA A 27 -16.30 -7.66 4.15
N GLU A 28 -16.91 -8.42 3.24
CA GLU A 28 -16.32 -8.76 1.95
C GLU A 28 -16.63 -7.69 0.89
N TYR A 29 -15.73 -7.53 -0.07
CA TYR A 29 -15.92 -6.67 -1.23
C TYR A 29 -17.13 -7.13 -2.06
N LYS A 30 -17.99 -6.18 -2.44
CA LYS A 30 -19.21 -6.44 -3.20
C LYS A 30 -19.12 -5.93 -4.63
N THR A 31 -18.75 -4.68 -4.78
CA THR A 31 -18.56 -4.04 -6.08
C THR A 31 -17.23 -3.31 -6.10
N TRP A 32 -16.61 -3.23 -7.26
CA TRP A 32 -15.38 -2.46 -7.46
C TRP A 32 -15.28 -1.95 -8.88
N HIS A 33 -14.50 -0.92 -9.04
CA HIS A 33 -14.03 -0.40 -10.31
C HIS A 33 -12.58 0.05 -10.11
N SER A 34 -11.71 -0.47 -10.94
CA SER A 34 -10.29 -0.20 -10.84
C SER A 34 -9.79 0.53 -12.07
N GLN A 35 -8.91 1.50 -11.87
CA GLN A 35 -8.16 2.18 -12.91
C GLN A 35 -6.68 2.03 -12.68
N GLY A 36 -5.91 1.99 -13.75
CA GLY A 36 -4.47 1.93 -13.69
C GLY A 36 -3.83 2.91 -14.66
N MET A 37 -2.59 3.26 -14.40
CA MET A 37 -1.76 4.03 -15.29
C MET A 37 -0.46 3.30 -15.52
N ARG A 38 -0.20 2.93 -16.78
CA ARG A 38 1.12 2.46 -17.21
C ARG A 38 2.04 3.63 -17.34
N MET A 39 3.20 3.50 -16.76
CA MET A 39 4.24 4.50 -16.82
C MET A 39 5.43 3.94 -17.58
N TRP A 40 6.11 4.82 -18.30
CA TRP A 40 7.29 4.49 -19.11
C TRP A 40 7.00 3.31 -20.07
N ASN A 41 7.86 2.31 -20.06
CA ASN A 41 7.74 1.10 -20.87
C ASN A 41 7.28 -0.14 -20.07
N TYR A 42 6.75 0.05 -18.87
CA TYR A 42 6.24 -1.05 -18.08
C TYR A 42 5.03 -1.72 -18.74
N LYS A 43 4.99 -3.03 -18.64
CA LYS A 43 3.91 -3.84 -19.17
C LYS A 43 2.61 -3.63 -18.40
N ASP A 44 2.72 -3.56 -17.07
CA ASP A 44 1.59 -3.49 -16.16
C ASP A 44 1.48 -2.08 -15.54
N PRO A 45 0.28 -1.67 -15.10
CA PRO A 45 0.10 -0.42 -14.40
C PRO A 45 0.93 -0.36 -13.11
N TRP A 46 1.58 0.78 -12.88
CA TRP A 46 2.37 1.04 -11.68
C TRP A 46 1.70 2.02 -10.72
N TRP A 47 0.67 2.67 -11.17
CA TRP A 47 -0.26 3.40 -10.34
C TRP A 47 -1.64 2.81 -10.55
N LEU A 48 -2.28 2.46 -9.46
CA LEU A 48 -3.56 1.76 -9.44
C LEU A 48 -4.48 2.39 -8.42
N GLN A 49 -5.72 2.56 -8.77
CA GLN A 49 -6.80 2.97 -7.88
C GLN A 49 -7.96 2.00 -8.01
N CYS A 50 -8.52 1.58 -6.89
CA CYS A 50 -9.72 0.77 -6.85
C CYS A 50 -10.69 1.37 -5.83
N HIS A 51 -11.94 1.57 -6.24
CA HIS A 51 -12.99 2.03 -5.35
C HIS A 51 -14.24 1.16 -5.52
N GLY A 52 -15.11 1.17 -4.52
CA GLY A 52 -16.33 0.38 -4.57
C GLY A 52 -17.04 0.29 -3.23
N THR A 53 -17.76 -0.82 -3.05
CA THR A 53 -18.54 -1.06 -1.83
C THR A 53 -18.29 -2.44 -1.26
N PHE A 54 -18.41 -2.54 0.06
CA PHE A 54 -18.49 -3.79 0.79
C PHE A 54 -19.92 -4.31 0.90
N THR A 55 -20.09 -5.58 1.27
CA THR A 55 -21.41 -6.22 1.45
C THR A 55 -22.27 -5.56 2.52
N ASN A 56 -21.68 -4.88 3.47
CA ASN A 56 -22.36 -4.10 4.51
C ASN A 56 -22.64 -2.63 4.12
N GLY A 57 -22.33 -2.23 2.88
CA GLY A 57 -22.59 -0.88 2.36
C GLY A 57 -21.49 0.14 2.64
N VAL A 58 -20.40 -0.23 3.32
CA VAL A 58 -19.24 0.67 3.47
C VAL A 58 -18.61 0.90 2.09
N VAL A 59 -18.24 2.15 1.82
CA VAL A 59 -17.54 2.56 0.59
C VAL A 59 -16.05 2.54 0.86
N PHE A 60 -15.25 2.13 -0.12
CA PHE A 60 -13.79 2.15 -0.05
C PHE A 60 -13.15 2.83 -1.26
N ASP A 61 -11.95 3.32 -1.05
CA ASP A 61 -11.00 3.75 -2.08
C ASP A 61 -9.60 3.28 -1.67
N ILE A 62 -8.91 2.59 -2.55
CA ILE A 62 -7.55 2.11 -2.35
C ILE A 62 -6.69 2.59 -3.50
N THR A 63 -5.68 3.37 -3.20
CA THR A 63 -4.69 3.81 -4.19
C THR A 63 -3.33 3.26 -3.84
N GLN A 64 -2.67 2.67 -4.81
CA GLN A 64 -1.31 2.16 -4.69
C GLN A 64 -0.47 2.59 -5.89
N GLY A 65 0.74 3.04 -5.63
CA GLY A 65 1.68 3.38 -6.69
C GLY A 65 3.12 3.39 -6.21
N PHE A 66 4.05 3.13 -7.11
CA PHE A 66 5.48 3.13 -6.85
C PHE A 66 6.22 4.33 -7.46
N VAL A 67 5.48 5.29 -8.02
CA VAL A 67 6.06 6.34 -8.84
C VAL A 67 6.19 7.68 -8.15
N TYR A 68 5.34 7.97 -7.19
CA TYR A 68 5.38 9.25 -6.46
C TYR A 68 6.43 9.23 -5.35
N GLY A 69 7.13 10.31 -5.21
CA GLY A 69 8.18 10.49 -4.19
C GLY A 69 9.53 9.86 -4.53
N GLN A 70 9.58 8.88 -5.40
CA GLN A 70 10.81 8.14 -5.74
C GLN A 70 11.82 8.97 -6.55
N LEU A 71 11.33 9.92 -7.32
CA LEU A 71 12.15 10.80 -8.15
C LEU A 71 12.27 12.20 -7.56
N SER A 72 11.75 12.42 -6.38
CA SER A 72 11.88 13.68 -5.65
C SER A 72 13.34 13.89 -5.22
N LYS A 73 13.75 15.15 -5.13
CA LYS A 73 15.05 15.52 -4.56
C LYS A 73 15.20 14.95 -3.15
N ASP A 74 14.17 15.08 -2.35
CA ASP A 74 14.06 14.50 -1.01
C ASP A 74 12.99 13.41 -1.09
N GLN A 75 13.43 12.16 -1.09
CA GLN A 75 12.53 11.03 -1.21
C GLN A 75 11.55 10.99 -0.04
N THR A 76 10.28 10.84 -0.36
CA THR A 76 9.22 10.71 0.64
C THR A 76 8.42 9.44 0.42
N HIS A 77 7.92 8.90 1.50
CA HIS A 77 6.90 7.87 1.49
C HIS A 77 5.61 8.49 2.03
N ASN A 78 4.51 8.18 1.39
CA ASN A 78 3.21 8.63 1.82
C ASN A 78 2.29 7.40 1.94
N SER A 79 2.11 6.96 3.17
CA SER A 79 1.16 5.91 3.50
C SER A 79 0.16 6.45 4.49
N TYR A 80 -1.12 6.42 4.13
CA TYR A 80 -2.19 6.91 5.00
C TYR A 80 -3.43 6.06 4.88
N VAL A 81 -4.22 6.04 5.94
CA VAL A 81 -5.54 5.43 6.00
C VAL A 81 -6.49 6.39 6.67
N ASP A 82 -7.61 6.67 6.03
CA ASP A 82 -8.72 7.41 6.60
C ASP A 82 -9.93 6.49 6.78
N ILE A 83 -10.47 6.45 8.00
CA ILE A 83 -11.73 5.78 8.30
C ILE A 83 -12.73 6.85 8.69
N ILE A 84 -13.70 7.10 7.81
CA ILE A 84 -14.70 8.16 7.97
C ILE A 84 -16.03 7.51 8.37
N GLY A 85 -16.51 7.86 9.54
CA GLY A 85 -17.78 7.38 10.07
C GLY A 85 -18.71 8.51 10.46
N THR A 86 -19.94 8.18 10.81
CA THR A 86 -20.98 9.16 11.22
C THR A 86 -20.67 9.86 12.55
N LYS A 87 -19.72 9.34 13.34
CA LYS A 87 -19.33 9.90 14.63
C LYS A 87 -17.93 10.50 14.65
N GLY A 88 -17.27 10.57 13.53
CA GLY A 88 -15.92 11.14 13.41
C GLY A 88 -15.05 10.47 12.36
N ILE A 89 -13.79 10.85 12.38
CA ILE A 89 -12.75 10.31 11.51
C ILE A 89 -11.59 9.79 12.35
N VAL A 90 -11.02 8.68 11.89
CA VAL A 90 -9.69 8.22 12.31
C VAL A 90 -8.78 8.31 11.10
N ARG A 91 -7.67 9.01 11.25
CA ARG A 91 -6.62 9.11 10.24
C ARG A 91 -5.33 8.54 10.79
N MET A 92 -4.66 7.73 10.02
CA MET A 92 -3.31 7.27 10.31
C MET A 92 -2.43 7.56 9.10
N HIS A 93 -1.25 8.11 9.34
CA HIS A 93 -0.22 8.24 8.31
C HIS A 93 1.16 7.98 8.88
N HIS A 94 2.10 7.59 8.04
CA HIS A 94 3.49 7.42 8.43
C HIS A 94 4.44 7.65 7.25
N ASP A 95 5.68 8.00 7.60
CA ASP A 95 6.79 8.21 6.68
C ASP A 95 7.95 7.20 6.88
N PHE A 96 7.70 6.09 7.55
CA PHE A 96 8.67 5.09 8.00
C PHE A 96 9.65 5.56 9.08
N LYS A 97 9.46 6.74 9.64
CA LYS A 97 10.18 7.25 10.81
C LYS A 97 9.22 7.53 11.96
N THR A 98 8.13 8.18 11.64
CA THR A 98 7.08 8.56 12.57
C THR A 98 5.73 8.07 12.06
N ALA A 99 4.90 7.59 12.96
CA ALA A 99 3.49 7.28 12.71
C ALA A 99 2.62 8.24 13.53
N VAL A 100 1.63 8.82 12.90
CA VAL A 100 0.64 9.71 13.54
C VAL A 100 -0.73 9.10 13.40
N VAL A 101 -1.45 9.01 14.51
CA VAL A 101 -2.85 8.59 14.54
C VAL A 101 -3.69 9.72 15.11
N GLU A 102 -4.64 10.19 14.33
CA GLU A 102 -5.61 11.21 14.71
C GLU A 102 -6.99 10.60 14.86
N LEU A 103 -7.60 10.78 16.02
CA LEU A 103 -9.02 10.56 16.26
C LEU A 103 -9.70 11.92 16.40
N ARG A 104 -10.66 12.23 15.56
CA ARG A 104 -11.50 13.41 15.66
C ARG A 104 -12.96 12.97 15.68
N GLY A 105 -13.46 12.73 16.90
CA GLY A 105 -14.81 12.27 17.14
C GLY A 105 -15.72 13.38 17.65
N VAL A 106 -17.01 13.11 17.71
CA VAL A 106 -18.02 14.07 18.24
C VAL A 106 -17.71 14.48 19.70
N THR A 107 -17.18 13.57 20.48
CA THR A 107 -16.96 13.78 21.92
C THR A 107 -15.48 13.84 22.31
N LYS A 108 -14.57 13.51 21.42
CA LYS A 108 -13.15 13.39 21.76
C LYS A 108 -12.29 13.72 20.54
N THR A 109 -11.22 14.46 20.78
CA THR A 109 -10.09 14.58 19.84
C THR A 109 -8.84 14.06 20.54
N GLU A 110 -8.10 13.21 19.84
CA GLU A 110 -6.83 12.66 20.31
C GLU A 110 -5.87 12.56 19.13
N ILE A 111 -4.64 13.02 19.33
CA ILE A 111 -3.57 12.90 18.35
C ILE A 111 -2.41 12.24 19.06
N THR A 112 -1.95 11.13 18.49
CA THR A 112 -0.83 10.37 19.03
C THR A 112 0.25 10.28 17.97
N GLU A 113 1.45 10.68 18.32
CA GLU A 113 2.64 10.55 17.49
C GLU A 113 3.58 9.54 18.15
N LEU A 114 4.05 8.58 17.39
CA LEU A 114 4.91 7.50 17.83
C LEU A 114 6.06 7.29 16.84
N PRO A 115 7.24 6.88 17.32
CA PRO A 115 8.25 6.34 16.42
C PRO A 115 7.67 5.17 15.61
N TYR A 116 7.96 5.11 14.32
CA TYR A 116 7.53 3.98 13.50
C TYR A 116 8.25 2.71 13.95
N GLY A 117 7.49 1.76 14.48
CA GLY A 117 8.01 0.53 15.08
C GLY A 117 8.44 -0.56 14.09
N GLY A 118 8.41 -0.25 12.78
CA GLY A 118 8.73 -1.24 11.74
C GLY A 118 7.59 -2.21 11.46
N LYS A 119 7.92 -3.33 10.86
CA LYS A 119 6.93 -4.33 10.41
C LYS A 119 6.43 -5.28 11.51
N ASN A 120 6.87 -5.11 12.76
CA ASN A 120 6.48 -5.94 13.91
C ASN A 120 6.63 -7.47 13.68
N ILE A 121 7.62 -7.89 12.90
CA ILE A 121 7.86 -9.30 12.57
C ILE A 121 8.16 -10.13 13.82
N ASP A 122 8.84 -9.53 14.80
CA ASP A 122 9.14 -10.15 16.08
C ASP A 122 7.86 -10.42 16.90
N VAL A 123 6.91 -9.48 16.89
CA VAL A 123 5.59 -9.66 17.52
C VAL A 123 4.81 -10.78 16.83
N MET A 124 4.79 -10.77 15.50
CA MET A 124 4.15 -11.83 14.71
C MET A 124 4.76 -13.20 15.01
N GLY A 125 6.09 -13.29 15.10
CA GLY A 125 6.78 -14.53 15.45
C GLY A 125 6.42 -15.05 16.83
N LYS A 126 6.30 -14.17 17.84
CA LYS A 126 5.85 -14.53 19.19
C LYS A 126 4.42 -15.08 19.20
N LEU A 127 3.48 -14.38 18.51
CA LEU A 127 2.08 -14.82 18.42
C LEU A 127 1.94 -16.15 17.68
N PHE A 128 2.80 -16.39 16.69
CA PHE A 128 2.85 -17.66 15.98
C PHE A 128 3.36 -18.80 16.88
N ALA A 129 4.44 -18.59 17.64
CA ALA A 129 4.95 -19.55 18.60
C ALA A 129 3.88 -19.90 19.66
N GLU A 130 3.20 -18.88 20.23
CA GLU A 130 2.09 -19.10 21.16
C GLU A 130 0.94 -19.91 20.53
N SER A 131 0.68 -19.73 19.25
CA SER A 131 -0.35 -20.49 18.53
C SER A 131 0.01 -21.98 18.48
N ILE A 132 1.27 -22.29 18.24
CA ILE A 132 1.77 -23.68 18.24
C ILE A 132 1.64 -24.30 19.63
N GLU A 133 2.11 -23.59 20.66
CA GLU A 133 2.07 -24.08 22.06
C GLU A 133 0.62 -24.35 22.53
N LYS A 134 -0.31 -23.46 22.15
CA LYS A 134 -1.72 -23.56 22.55
C LYS A 134 -2.55 -24.44 21.62
N GLY A 135 -1.99 -24.96 20.52
CA GLY A 135 -2.70 -25.78 19.54
C GLY A 135 -3.85 -25.07 18.83
N ARG A 136 -3.84 -23.73 18.80
CA ARG A 136 -4.86 -22.88 18.14
C ARG A 136 -4.28 -21.56 17.69
N LEU A 137 -4.76 -21.05 16.56
CA LEU A 137 -4.34 -19.77 16.03
C LEU A 137 -4.63 -18.63 17.02
N HIS A 138 -3.65 -17.76 17.23
CA HIS A 138 -3.83 -16.55 18.03
C HIS A 138 -4.82 -15.60 17.34
N PRO A 139 -5.78 -14.97 18.07
CA PRO A 139 -6.84 -14.15 17.45
C PRO A 139 -6.36 -12.95 16.63
N GLN A 140 -5.15 -12.47 16.86
CA GLN A 140 -4.54 -11.37 16.13
C GLN A 140 -3.82 -11.82 14.85
N LEU A 141 -3.68 -13.10 14.61
CA LEU A 141 -3.06 -13.61 13.39
C LEU A 141 -4.14 -13.94 12.34
N PRO A 142 -3.93 -13.54 11.08
CA PRO A 142 -4.81 -13.97 9.99
C PRO A 142 -4.66 -15.47 9.75
N THR A 143 -5.72 -16.09 9.25
CA THR A 143 -5.64 -17.46 8.74
C THR A 143 -5.02 -17.44 7.34
N PHE A 144 -4.53 -18.60 6.89
CA PHE A 144 -4.12 -18.76 5.49
C PHE A 144 -5.27 -18.43 4.52
N ARG A 145 -6.50 -18.74 4.91
CA ARG A 145 -7.69 -18.41 4.10
C ARG A 145 -7.88 -16.90 3.97
N ASP A 146 -7.68 -16.11 5.02
CA ASP A 146 -7.79 -14.67 4.97
C ASP A 146 -6.77 -14.06 4.00
N SER A 147 -5.53 -14.54 4.05
CA SER A 147 -4.47 -14.13 3.13
C SER A 147 -4.77 -14.53 1.68
N ALA A 148 -5.32 -15.73 1.47
CA ALA A 148 -5.71 -16.18 0.13
C ALA A 148 -6.84 -15.32 -0.45
N ILE A 149 -7.84 -14.96 0.36
CA ILE A 149 -8.94 -14.08 -0.06
C ILE A 149 -8.41 -12.68 -0.40
N ALA A 150 -7.52 -12.12 0.41
CA ALA A 150 -6.90 -10.82 0.13
C ALA A 150 -6.13 -10.83 -1.19
N SER A 151 -5.35 -11.89 -1.44
CA SER A 151 -4.62 -12.07 -2.71
C SER A 151 -5.57 -12.22 -3.91
N GLU A 152 -6.68 -12.94 -3.74
CA GLU A 152 -7.69 -13.10 -4.79
C GLU A 152 -8.34 -11.76 -5.16
N TYR A 153 -8.68 -10.92 -4.18
CA TYR A 153 -9.23 -9.58 -4.46
C TYR A 153 -8.18 -8.66 -5.08
N ALA A 154 -6.94 -8.68 -4.59
CA ALA A 154 -5.86 -7.90 -5.19
C ALA A 154 -5.67 -8.27 -6.68
N TRP A 155 -5.76 -9.55 -7.01
CA TRP A 155 -5.73 -10.02 -8.40
C TRP A 155 -6.94 -9.54 -9.20
N LYS A 156 -8.16 -9.65 -8.67
CA LYS A 156 -9.39 -9.17 -9.34
C LYS A 156 -9.34 -7.67 -9.62
N PHE A 157 -8.84 -6.88 -8.68
CA PHE A 157 -8.68 -5.44 -8.88
C PHE A 157 -7.64 -5.13 -9.97
N PHE A 158 -6.55 -5.87 -9.99
CA PHE A 158 -5.57 -5.74 -11.06
C PHE A 158 -6.13 -6.15 -12.43
N GLU A 159 -6.85 -7.27 -12.53
CA GLU A 159 -7.49 -7.68 -13.79
C GLU A 159 -8.51 -6.65 -14.30
N ASP A 160 -9.25 -6.02 -13.39
CA ASP A 160 -10.17 -4.94 -13.74
C ASP A 160 -9.43 -3.70 -14.28
N THR A 161 -8.23 -3.38 -13.77
CA THR A 161 -7.42 -2.28 -14.31
C THR A 161 -7.02 -2.47 -15.77
N LYS A 162 -6.86 -3.70 -16.23
CA LYS A 162 -6.49 -3.99 -17.63
C LYS A 162 -7.54 -3.53 -18.64
N GLN A 163 -8.79 -3.45 -18.20
CA GLN A 163 -9.90 -2.96 -19.02
C GLN A 163 -9.97 -1.42 -19.07
N HIS A 164 -9.42 -0.77 -18.05
CA HIS A 164 -9.50 0.68 -17.83
C HIS A 164 -8.10 1.33 -17.75
N ASP A 165 -7.08 0.61 -18.19
CA ASP A 165 -5.70 1.05 -18.16
C ASP A 165 -5.48 2.22 -19.11
N LEU A 166 -4.95 3.30 -18.59
CA LEU A 166 -4.61 4.49 -19.35
C LEU A 166 -3.09 4.54 -19.55
N PRO A 167 -2.61 4.56 -20.80
CA PRO A 167 -1.21 4.88 -21.02
C PRO A 167 -0.94 6.29 -20.54
N ALA A 168 0.16 6.48 -19.84
CA ALA A 168 0.60 7.82 -19.48
C ALA A 168 0.83 8.64 -20.77
N LYS A 169 0.21 9.81 -20.82
CA LYS A 169 0.32 10.73 -21.97
C LYS A 169 1.26 11.88 -21.62
N GLY A 170 1.95 12.39 -22.63
CA GLY A 170 2.85 13.54 -22.51
C GLY A 170 4.32 13.17 -22.68
N ASN A 171 5.19 14.13 -22.43
CA ASN A 171 6.63 13.95 -22.47
C ASN A 171 7.10 13.24 -21.18
N LEU A 172 6.78 11.96 -21.08
CA LEU A 172 7.30 11.14 -20.00
C LEU A 172 8.68 10.64 -20.40
N ASP A 173 9.62 10.81 -19.50
CA ASP A 173 10.95 10.23 -19.66
C ASP A 173 10.83 8.71 -19.76
N THR A 174 11.67 8.10 -20.55
CA THR A 174 11.82 6.65 -20.54
C THR A 174 12.40 6.20 -19.19
N LEU A 175 12.26 4.93 -18.89
CA LEU A 175 12.85 4.37 -17.68
C LEU A 175 14.38 4.58 -17.65
N GLU A 176 15.04 4.43 -18.79
CA GLU A 176 16.48 4.65 -18.96
C GLU A 176 16.87 6.09 -18.65
N GLU A 177 16.13 7.08 -19.15
CA GLU A 177 16.37 8.50 -18.87
C GLU A 177 16.22 8.82 -17.38
N ILE A 178 15.22 8.22 -16.73
CA ILE A 178 15.01 8.39 -15.29
C ILE A 178 16.14 7.76 -14.48
N ILE A 179 16.54 6.55 -14.82
CA ILE A 179 17.66 5.85 -14.18
C ILE A 179 18.94 6.67 -14.36
N GLN A 180 19.21 7.17 -15.56
CA GLN A 180 20.39 7.98 -15.83
C GLN A 180 20.36 9.30 -15.05
N ARG A 181 19.21 9.98 -14.98
CA ARG A 181 19.02 11.19 -14.17
C ARG A 181 19.31 10.92 -12.70
N ARG A 182 18.85 9.81 -12.16
CA ARG A 182 19.12 9.41 -10.77
C ARG A 182 20.60 9.16 -10.50
N ARG A 183 21.31 8.51 -11.42
CA ARG A 183 22.76 8.28 -11.31
C ARG A 183 23.58 9.57 -11.31
N THR A 184 23.08 10.62 -11.96
CA THR A 184 23.75 11.92 -12.02
C THR A 184 23.41 12.84 -10.84
N MET A 185 22.42 12.51 -10.03
CA MET A 185 22.09 13.30 -8.83
C MET A 185 23.13 13.05 -7.73
N LYS A 186 23.73 14.13 -7.20
CA LYS A 186 24.73 14.08 -6.12
C LYS A 186 24.28 13.30 -4.88
N ASN A 187 22.98 13.23 -4.65
CA ASN A 187 22.35 12.52 -3.53
C ASN A 187 21.47 11.43 -4.10
N GLY A 188 22.04 10.46 -4.85
CA GLY A 188 21.28 9.39 -5.46
C GLY A 188 20.29 8.75 -4.48
N TYR A 189 19.03 8.75 -4.84
CA TYR A 189 18.00 8.10 -4.04
C TYR A 189 17.81 6.68 -4.55
N GLY A 190 18.12 5.72 -3.72
CA GLY A 190 17.74 4.33 -3.95
C GLY A 190 16.22 4.16 -3.82
N LEU A 191 15.67 3.15 -4.41
CA LEU A 191 14.35 2.64 -4.03
C LEU A 191 14.36 2.44 -2.50
N LEU A 192 13.35 2.88 -1.80
CA LEU A 192 13.26 2.80 -0.33
C LEU A 192 14.19 3.73 0.47
N GLY A 193 14.59 4.87 -0.08
CA GLY A 193 15.37 5.88 0.65
C GLY A 193 16.81 5.45 0.98
N GLN A 194 17.31 4.41 0.36
CA GLN A 194 18.69 4.00 0.53
C GLN A 194 19.58 4.56 -0.58
N ASN A 195 20.59 5.32 -0.22
CA ASN A 195 21.59 5.87 -1.15
C ASN A 195 22.51 4.82 -1.79
N LYS A 196 22.13 3.58 -1.77
CA LYS A 196 22.97 2.46 -2.24
C LYS A 196 23.21 2.42 -3.75
N TRP A 197 22.58 3.29 -4.50
CA TRP A 197 22.66 3.32 -5.97
C TRP A 197 23.54 4.42 -6.53
N ALA A 198 24.14 5.23 -5.66
CA ALA A 198 25.03 6.31 -6.09
C ALA A 198 26.51 5.90 -6.13
N ASP A 199 26.84 4.78 -5.52
CA ASP A 199 28.22 4.32 -5.32
C ASP A 199 28.60 3.11 -6.20
N ASP A 200 27.70 2.67 -7.09
CA ASP A 200 27.97 1.59 -8.07
C ASP A 200 28.11 2.15 -9.52
#